data_f823ef4f4f1874c246bc66d4f8038e73
#
_entry.id   f823ef4f4f1874c246bc66d4f8038e73
#
_cell.length_a   1.000
_cell.length_b   1.000
_cell.length_c   1.000
_cell.angle_alpha   90.00
_cell.angle_beta   90.00
_cell.angle_gamma   90.00
#
_symmetry.space_group_name_H-M   'P 1'
#
loop_
_entity.id
_entity.type
_entity.pdbx_description
1 polymer ?
#
loop_
_entity_poly.entity_id
_entity_poly.type
_entity_poly.pdbx_seq_one_letter_code
_entity_poly.pdbx_strand_id
1 'polypeptide(L)'
;ASDAGINVMIINAQAFNARGKDARRITMELDDFQSRRPIDVIASTNPILIIDEPQSVEGQKTKEALKDFKALFTLRYSATHREDYNKVYRLDALDAYNMKLVKKISVKGISVKGSSGTNSYVYLEGIDVSDKHAPVARLEYEKRTKTGLTKVSKKIVTGDDLYQLSENLEQYKGYKVSEINGQNNSISFINGVTLFAGDVQGDVSELHFRRIQIRETLKSHFEKERVLFHKGIKVLSLFFIDEVAKYRQYDKDGNERNGDYADIFEEEYMELLNEQLSLFADDPYVQYLNTIRVKDTHKGYFSIDKKSNRFVDSKVSARETDSDDADAYDLIMRQKEQLLSFEEPTRFIFSHSALKEGWDNPNVFQICTLKHSDSTIKKRQEVGRGLRLCVNKNGERIDSSIPGIDVHEINALTVVASESYEQFAKQLQGEIAATLSDRPRKADSGFFLEKVLVNARGEQLKIDERLATKLQNAFIRNGYTDDDYNLTDVYFTAVEEQTIKLPDELIAHQEQLIELVKTIYVEGKSDMTNDDRKNTIPSITVNSNFHKKEFKELWSRINKRSVYTVQFDSEELVRKSIMAIDMSLDVPSIRYSIKHGEMNEIESREQLKQGEAF
;
A
#
# COMPACT_ATOMS: atom_id res chain seq x y z
N ALA A 1 21.43 -40.65 -12.97
CA ALA A 1 22.69 -40.11 -13.54
C ALA A 1 22.92 -40.53 -15.01
N SER A 2 22.00 -41.26 -15.61
CA SER A 2 22.07 -41.69 -17.02
C SER A 2 21.07 -40.97 -17.94
N ASP A 3 20.30 -40.04 -17.40
CA ASP A 3 19.35 -39.26 -18.17
C ASP A 3 20.04 -37.99 -18.71
N ALA A 4 19.93 -37.78 -20.02
CA ALA A 4 20.46 -36.57 -20.71
C ALA A 4 19.62 -35.32 -20.49
N GLY A 5 18.52 -35.42 -19.73
CA GLY A 5 17.62 -34.32 -19.42
C GLY A 5 18.13 -33.45 -18.26
N ILE A 6 17.53 -32.25 -18.13
CA ILE A 6 17.71 -31.38 -16.97
C ILE A 6 16.87 -31.93 -15.83
N ASN A 7 17.53 -32.35 -14.75
CA ASN A 7 16.85 -32.83 -13.54
C ASN A 7 16.82 -31.72 -12.48
N VAL A 8 15.65 -31.39 -11.98
CA VAL A 8 15.45 -30.39 -10.92
C VAL A 8 15.00 -31.10 -9.64
N MET A 9 15.75 -30.91 -8.56
CA MET A 9 15.40 -31.41 -7.24
C MET A 9 15.02 -30.22 -6.33
N ILE A 10 13.84 -30.23 -5.74
CA ILE A 10 13.39 -29.23 -4.76
C ILE A 10 13.59 -29.81 -3.36
N ILE A 11 14.35 -29.11 -2.54
CA ILE A 11 14.68 -29.53 -1.16
C ILE A 11 14.35 -28.40 -0.21
N ASN A 12 13.59 -28.71 0.84
CA ASN A 12 13.37 -27.76 1.94
C ASN A 12 14.60 -27.74 2.88
N ALA A 13 14.98 -26.56 3.37
CA ALA A 13 16.09 -26.39 4.33
C ALA A 13 15.97 -27.29 5.58
N GLN A 14 14.76 -27.62 5.98
CA GLN A 14 14.51 -28.55 7.09
C GLN A 14 15.05 -29.95 6.82
N ALA A 15 15.13 -30.41 5.58
CA ALA A 15 15.60 -31.75 5.22
C ALA A 15 17.05 -32.02 5.64
N PHE A 16 17.88 -30.97 5.81
CA PHE A 16 19.26 -31.08 6.27
C PHE A 16 19.54 -30.39 7.61
N ASN A 17 18.59 -29.59 8.15
CA ASN A 17 18.72 -28.87 9.42
C ASN A 17 17.93 -29.47 10.58
N ALA A 18 16.98 -30.36 10.34
CA ALA A 18 16.08 -30.87 11.36
C ALA A 18 16.82 -31.72 12.42
N ARG A 19 16.34 -31.67 13.66
CA ARG A 19 16.82 -32.47 14.79
C ARG A 19 15.93 -33.69 14.95
N GLY A 20 16.49 -34.88 14.76
CA GLY A 20 15.79 -36.15 14.97
C GLY A 20 16.33 -37.26 14.07
N LYS A 21 16.05 -38.53 14.43
CA LYS A 21 16.57 -39.69 13.67
C LYS A 21 16.02 -39.75 12.23
N ASP A 22 14.76 -39.32 12.00
CA ASP A 22 14.14 -39.37 10.67
C ASP A 22 14.36 -38.10 9.84
N ALA A 23 14.90 -37.04 10.43
CA ALA A 23 14.95 -35.70 9.84
C ALA A 23 16.20 -35.48 8.96
N ARG A 24 17.16 -36.38 8.95
CA ARG A 24 18.43 -36.25 8.20
C ARG A 24 18.65 -37.36 7.16
N ARG A 25 17.57 -37.84 6.56
CA ARG A 25 17.65 -38.91 5.54
C ARG A 25 18.67 -38.63 4.45
N ILE A 26 18.86 -37.35 4.09
CA ILE A 26 19.82 -36.96 3.06
C ILE A 26 21.31 -37.27 3.44
N THR A 27 21.62 -37.30 4.75
CA THR A 27 22.99 -37.56 5.27
C THR A 27 23.15 -38.95 5.87
N MET A 28 22.11 -39.79 5.83
CA MET A 28 22.17 -41.18 6.32
C MET A 28 22.44 -42.14 5.16
N GLU A 29 23.16 -43.23 5.46
CA GLU A 29 23.30 -44.32 4.52
C GLU A 29 21.97 -45.02 4.34
N LEU A 30 21.49 -45.12 3.11
CA LEU A 30 20.20 -45.72 2.77
C LEU A 30 20.42 -46.88 1.80
N ASP A 31 19.74 -48.00 2.05
CA ASP A 31 19.80 -49.19 1.20
C ASP A 31 19.33 -48.91 -0.23
N ASP A 32 18.33 -48.07 -0.39
CA ASP A 32 17.85 -47.60 -1.70
C ASP A 32 18.92 -46.86 -2.52
N PHE A 33 19.98 -46.39 -1.87
CA PHE A 33 21.13 -45.73 -2.48
C PHE A 33 22.41 -46.60 -2.43
N GLN A 34 22.26 -47.92 -2.35
CA GLN A 34 23.38 -48.86 -2.27
C GLN A 34 24.31 -48.57 -1.07
N SER A 35 23.71 -48.38 0.10
CA SER A 35 24.41 -48.03 1.36
C SER A 35 25.26 -46.76 1.25
N ARG A 36 24.90 -45.83 0.36
CA ARG A 36 25.50 -44.48 0.24
C ARG A 36 24.60 -43.43 0.82
N ARG A 37 25.14 -42.29 1.20
CA ARG A 37 24.35 -41.14 1.63
C ARG A 37 23.81 -40.43 0.39
N PRO A 38 22.53 -40.10 0.33
CA PRO A 38 21.94 -39.35 -0.78
C PRO A 38 22.70 -38.05 -1.13
N ILE A 39 23.21 -37.33 -0.12
CA ILE A 39 24.02 -36.13 -0.32
C ILE A 39 25.28 -36.38 -1.15
N ASP A 40 25.98 -37.52 -0.94
CA ASP A 40 27.19 -37.84 -1.68
C ASP A 40 26.88 -38.18 -3.14
N VAL A 41 25.74 -38.82 -3.39
CA VAL A 41 25.25 -39.09 -4.75
C VAL A 41 24.93 -37.79 -5.48
N ILE A 42 24.26 -36.86 -4.82
CA ILE A 42 23.94 -35.52 -5.38
C ILE A 42 25.25 -34.76 -5.64
N ALA A 43 26.16 -34.73 -4.65
CA ALA A 43 27.45 -34.04 -4.76
C ALA A 43 28.32 -34.55 -5.93
N SER A 44 28.23 -35.86 -6.25
CA SER A 44 28.98 -36.45 -7.37
C SER A 44 28.53 -35.93 -8.75
N THR A 45 27.36 -35.30 -8.85
CA THR A 45 26.84 -34.71 -10.10
C THR A 45 27.28 -33.26 -10.30
N ASN A 46 28.01 -32.66 -9.35
CA ASN A 46 28.36 -31.24 -9.33
C ASN A 46 27.13 -30.34 -9.62
N PRO A 47 26.09 -30.36 -8.77
CA PRO A 47 24.84 -29.69 -9.04
C PRO A 47 25.02 -28.17 -9.08
N ILE A 48 24.11 -27.47 -9.79
CA ILE A 48 23.90 -26.04 -9.64
C ILE A 48 22.94 -25.85 -8.45
N LEU A 49 23.33 -25.05 -7.46
CA LEU A 49 22.48 -24.75 -6.32
C LEU A 49 21.73 -23.43 -6.57
N ILE A 50 20.43 -23.48 -6.43
CA ILE A 50 19.58 -22.28 -6.46
C ILE A 50 18.98 -22.11 -5.08
N ILE A 51 19.26 -20.99 -4.42
CA ILE A 51 18.76 -20.67 -3.08
C ILE A 51 17.81 -19.48 -3.19
N ASP A 52 16.56 -19.72 -2.86
CA ASP A 52 15.54 -18.67 -2.73
C ASP A 52 15.49 -18.20 -1.29
N GLU A 53 15.40 -16.87 -1.09
CA GLU A 53 15.39 -16.21 0.21
C GLU A 53 16.53 -16.68 1.14
N PRO A 54 17.81 -16.50 0.75
CA PRO A 54 18.97 -17.05 1.46
C PRO A 54 19.05 -16.60 2.93
N GLN A 55 18.50 -15.44 3.30
CA GLN A 55 18.48 -14.96 4.69
C GLN A 55 17.74 -15.92 5.63
N SER A 56 16.81 -16.73 5.13
CA SER A 56 16.10 -17.75 5.92
C SER A 56 16.98 -18.98 6.21
N VAL A 57 18.04 -19.18 5.41
CA VAL A 57 18.95 -20.33 5.48
C VAL A 57 20.41 -19.96 5.78
N GLU A 58 20.70 -18.71 6.11
CA GLU A 58 22.06 -18.20 6.37
C GLU A 58 22.62 -18.50 7.77
N GLY A 59 21.94 -19.30 8.58
CA GLY A 59 22.51 -19.80 9.83
C GLY A 59 23.81 -20.56 9.56
N GLN A 60 24.85 -20.39 10.42
CA GLN A 60 26.20 -20.95 10.21
C GLN A 60 26.18 -22.46 9.93
N LYS A 61 25.32 -23.21 10.64
CA LYS A 61 25.12 -24.64 10.45
C LYS A 61 24.55 -24.99 9.07
N THR A 62 23.66 -24.17 8.55
CA THR A 62 23.08 -24.36 7.21
C THR A 62 24.11 -24.06 6.13
N LYS A 63 24.88 -22.99 6.31
CA LYS A 63 25.99 -22.65 5.39
C LYS A 63 27.01 -23.79 5.31
N GLU A 64 27.30 -24.46 6.41
CA GLU A 64 28.19 -25.65 6.45
C GLU A 64 27.55 -26.84 5.72
N ALA A 65 26.28 -27.14 5.99
CA ALA A 65 25.57 -28.23 5.34
C ALA A 65 25.39 -28.01 3.82
N LEU A 66 25.27 -26.76 3.37
CA LEU A 66 25.20 -26.44 1.93
C LEU A 66 26.54 -26.76 1.20
N LYS A 67 27.68 -26.74 1.89
CA LYS A 67 28.97 -27.13 1.30
C LYS A 67 29.05 -28.63 0.92
N ASP A 68 28.28 -29.45 1.62
CA ASP A 68 28.24 -30.90 1.36
C ASP A 68 27.68 -31.24 -0.02
N PHE A 69 26.90 -30.35 -0.63
CA PHE A 69 26.40 -30.50 -2.01
C PHE A 69 27.50 -30.39 -3.07
N LYS A 70 28.66 -29.83 -2.74
CA LYS A 70 29.79 -29.60 -3.68
C LYS A 70 29.33 -28.96 -4.99
N ALA A 71 28.49 -27.92 -4.87
CA ALA A 71 27.87 -27.25 -6.02
C ALA A 71 28.92 -26.68 -6.97
N LEU A 72 28.69 -26.81 -8.28
CA LEU A 72 29.49 -26.17 -9.33
C LEU A 72 29.53 -24.67 -9.14
N PHE A 73 28.34 -24.06 -8.91
CA PHE A 73 28.14 -22.69 -8.44
C PHE A 73 26.78 -22.57 -7.75
N THR A 74 26.60 -21.47 -7.03
CA THR A 74 25.37 -21.18 -6.30
C THR A 74 24.78 -19.85 -6.78
N LEU A 75 23.52 -19.87 -7.19
CA LEU A 75 22.70 -18.68 -7.46
C LEU A 75 21.85 -18.36 -6.24
N ARG A 76 21.92 -17.14 -5.77
CA ARG A 76 21.16 -16.67 -4.61
C ARG A 76 20.18 -15.61 -5.06
N TYR A 77 18.89 -15.85 -4.84
CA TYR A 77 17.82 -14.91 -5.14
C TYR A 77 17.23 -14.34 -3.85
N SER A 78 17.24 -13.03 -3.69
CA SER A 78 16.63 -12.37 -2.53
C SER A 78 16.33 -10.91 -2.83
N ALA A 79 15.25 -10.43 -2.24
CA ALA A 79 14.95 -9.00 -2.18
C ALA A 79 15.74 -8.28 -1.06
N THR A 80 16.27 -9.01 -0.07
CA THR A 80 16.91 -8.49 1.14
C THR A 80 18.15 -9.27 1.51
N HIS A 81 19.23 -9.10 0.74
CA HIS A 81 20.52 -9.68 1.10
C HIS A 81 21.07 -9.00 2.36
N ARG A 82 21.61 -9.78 3.28
CA ARG A 82 22.38 -9.25 4.44
C ARG A 82 23.79 -8.86 4.06
N GLU A 83 24.38 -9.60 3.15
CA GLU A 83 25.74 -9.39 2.65
C GLU A 83 25.69 -9.47 1.12
N ASP A 84 26.18 -8.42 0.45
CA ASP A 84 26.37 -8.44 -1.00
C ASP A 84 27.62 -9.26 -1.34
N TYR A 85 27.43 -10.27 -2.17
CA TYR A 85 28.50 -11.12 -2.64
C TYR A 85 28.32 -11.43 -4.12
N ASN A 86 29.23 -10.92 -4.95
CA ASN A 86 29.21 -11.12 -6.41
C ASN A 86 27.83 -10.86 -7.04
N LYS A 87 27.21 -9.71 -6.73
CA LYS A 87 25.91 -9.32 -7.30
C LYS A 87 26.02 -9.18 -8.81
N VAL A 88 25.42 -10.13 -9.56
CA VAL A 88 25.44 -10.17 -11.02
C VAL A 88 24.23 -9.49 -11.66
N TYR A 89 23.13 -9.40 -10.92
CA TYR A 89 21.90 -8.75 -11.39
C TYR A 89 21.14 -8.10 -10.24
N ARG A 90 20.51 -6.98 -10.51
CA ARG A 90 19.64 -6.27 -9.57
C ARG A 90 18.32 -5.91 -10.27
N LEU A 91 17.22 -6.20 -9.61
CA LEU A 91 15.88 -5.71 -9.94
C LEU A 91 15.24 -5.30 -8.61
N ASP A 92 15.38 -4.04 -8.25
CA ASP A 92 14.77 -3.53 -7.03
C ASP A 92 13.34 -2.98 -7.26
N ALA A 93 12.70 -2.47 -6.20
CA ALA A 93 11.33 -1.99 -6.26
C ALA A 93 11.14 -0.83 -7.26
N LEU A 94 12.14 0.06 -7.38
CA LEU A 94 12.09 1.19 -8.30
C LEU A 94 12.25 0.74 -9.76
N ASP A 95 13.17 -0.20 -10.02
CA ASP A 95 13.32 -0.79 -11.36
C ASP A 95 12.04 -1.51 -11.78
N ALA A 96 11.47 -2.33 -10.89
CA ALA A 96 10.24 -3.06 -11.14
C ALA A 96 9.07 -2.10 -11.44
N TYR A 97 8.97 -0.99 -10.72
CA TYR A 97 7.96 0.04 -10.95
C TYR A 97 8.16 0.76 -12.30
N ASN A 98 9.38 1.25 -12.57
CA ASN A 98 9.69 1.97 -13.80
C ASN A 98 9.50 1.10 -15.06
N MET A 99 9.83 -0.19 -14.95
CA MET A 99 9.62 -1.17 -16.00
C MET A 99 8.17 -1.65 -16.09
N LYS A 100 7.27 -1.13 -15.26
CA LYS A 100 5.85 -1.53 -15.17
C LYS A 100 5.64 -3.03 -14.96
N LEU A 101 6.50 -3.66 -14.15
CA LEU A 101 6.43 -5.08 -13.79
C LEU A 101 5.58 -5.35 -12.54
N VAL A 102 5.21 -4.30 -11.82
CA VAL A 102 4.40 -4.34 -10.60
C VAL A 102 3.29 -3.30 -10.66
N LYS A 103 2.25 -3.47 -9.82
CA LYS A 103 1.18 -2.49 -9.67
C LYS A 103 1.71 -1.19 -9.05
N LYS A 104 1.12 -0.07 -9.45
CA LYS A 104 1.23 1.20 -8.75
C LYS A 104 0.47 1.11 -7.42
N ILE A 105 0.97 1.78 -6.37
CA ILE A 105 0.33 1.81 -5.06
C ILE A 105 -0.48 3.10 -4.92
N SER A 106 -1.76 2.97 -4.65
CA SER A 106 -2.68 4.03 -4.27
C SER A 106 -3.01 3.90 -2.78
N VAL A 107 -2.94 4.98 -2.01
CA VAL A 107 -3.18 4.93 -0.57
C VAL A 107 -4.40 5.76 -0.20
N LYS A 108 -5.35 5.13 0.49
CA LYS A 108 -6.45 5.80 1.20
C LYS A 108 -6.09 5.90 2.68
N GLY A 109 -5.54 7.03 3.10
CA GLY A 109 -5.26 7.29 4.50
C GLY A 109 -6.55 7.62 5.26
N ILE A 110 -6.70 7.09 6.47
CA ILE A 110 -7.74 7.45 7.43
C ILE A 110 -7.03 7.81 8.73
N SER A 111 -7.17 9.06 9.16
CA SER A 111 -6.52 9.55 10.37
C SER A 111 -7.52 10.11 11.35
N VAL A 112 -7.33 9.82 12.63
CA VAL A 112 -8.11 10.43 13.71
C VAL A 112 -7.38 11.67 14.18
N LYS A 113 -7.97 12.84 14.02
CA LYS A 113 -7.45 14.11 14.54
C LYS A 113 -8.07 14.39 15.89
N GLY A 114 -7.21 14.46 16.90
CA GLY A 114 -7.40 15.02 18.22
C GLY A 114 -8.71 14.70 18.95
N SER A 115 -8.60 14.10 20.10
CA SER A 115 -9.67 14.11 21.12
C SER A 115 -9.63 15.42 21.89
N SER A 116 -9.84 16.54 21.22
CA SER A 116 -9.92 17.85 21.88
C SER A 116 -11.28 18.04 22.57
N GLY A 117 -11.66 17.15 23.50
CA GLY A 117 -12.75 17.38 24.44
C GLY A 117 -14.13 17.74 23.87
N THR A 118 -14.27 17.81 22.54
CA THR A 118 -15.52 18.07 21.85
C THR A 118 -16.06 16.76 21.32
N ASN A 119 -17.23 16.35 21.78
CA ASN A 119 -17.96 15.15 21.32
C ASN A 119 -18.46 15.26 19.88
N SER A 120 -17.93 16.18 19.10
CA SER A 120 -18.39 16.47 17.72
C SER A 120 -17.77 15.49 16.74
N TYR A 121 -18.41 14.35 16.56
CA TYR A 121 -18.00 13.42 15.52
C TYR A 121 -18.24 13.98 14.13
N VAL A 122 -17.19 14.12 13.34
CA VAL A 122 -17.25 14.50 11.90
C VAL A 122 -16.19 13.70 11.14
N TYR A 123 -16.59 13.06 10.07
CA TYR A 123 -15.67 12.39 9.15
C TYR A 123 -15.79 12.98 7.75
N LEU A 124 -14.70 13.49 7.19
CA LEU A 124 -14.67 13.94 5.80
C LEU A 124 -14.27 12.76 4.89
N GLU A 125 -15.24 12.21 4.19
CA GLU A 125 -15.02 11.12 3.25
C GLU A 125 -14.24 11.58 2.01
N GLY A 126 -14.63 12.74 1.43
CA GLY A 126 -13.97 13.30 0.26
C GLY A 126 -14.71 14.54 -0.26
N ILE A 127 -14.17 15.11 -1.35
CA ILE A 127 -14.76 16.28 -2.01
C ILE A 127 -14.99 15.95 -3.48
N ASP A 128 -16.24 16.09 -3.91
CA ASP A 128 -16.64 15.96 -5.30
C ASP A 128 -16.35 17.27 -6.04
N VAL A 129 -15.51 17.22 -7.06
CA VAL A 129 -15.17 18.36 -7.92
C VAL A 129 -15.80 18.17 -9.29
N SER A 130 -16.42 19.22 -9.80
CA SER A 130 -17.08 19.24 -11.10
C SER A 130 -16.82 20.56 -11.83
N ASP A 131 -16.84 20.53 -13.14
CA ASP A 131 -16.82 21.71 -14.00
C ASP A 131 -18.17 22.45 -14.05
N LYS A 132 -19.25 21.82 -13.54
CA LYS A 132 -20.63 22.32 -13.62
C LYS A 132 -21.13 22.97 -12.35
N HIS A 133 -20.54 22.67 -11.21
CA HIS A 133 -20.97 23.19 -9.91
C HIS A 133 -19.78 23.38 -8.96
N ALA A 134 -20.00 24.16 -7.92
CA ALA A 134 -19.02 24.33 -6.83
C ALA A 134 -18.68 22.97 -6.18
N PRO A 135 -17.48 22.84 -5.58
CA PRO A 135 -17.10 21.64 -4.86
C PRO A 135 -18.10 21.26 -3.78
N VAL A 136 -18.38 19.96 -3.63
CA VAL A 136 -19.32 19.41 -2.66
C VAL A 136 -18.57 18.42 -1.77
N ALA A 137 -18.67 18.57 -0.44
CA ALA A 137 -18.06 17.65 0.51
C ALA A 137 -19.03 16.51 0.85
N ARG A 138 -18.51 15.30 0.99
CA ARG A 138 -19.22 14.16 1.58
C ARG A 138 -18.77 14.02 3.02
N LEU A 139 -19.70 14.31 3.95
CA LEU A 139 -19.46 14.29 5.38
C LEU A 139 -20.34 13.27 6.08
N GLU A 140 -19.75 12.50 6.98
CA GLU A 140 -20.49 11.72 7.96
C GLU A 140 -20.48 12.44 9.30
N TYR A 141 -21.67 12.59 9.90
CA TYR A 141 -21.87 13.25 11.19
C TYR A 141 -23.04 12.61 11.94
N GLU A 142 -23.14 12.87 13.23
CA GLU A 142 -24.26 12.37 14.03
C GLU A 142 -25.50 13.24 13.85
N LYS A 143 -26.64 12.58 13.70
CA LYS A 143 -27.96 13.21 13.59
C LYS A 143 -28.91 12.65 14.64
N ARG A 144 -29.72 13.52 15.24
CA ARG A 144 -30.77 13.11 16.16
C ARG A 144 -31.94 12.52 15.36
N THR A 145 -32.40 11.35 15.77
CA THR A 145 -33.57 10.66 15.23
C THR A 145 -34.58 10.40 16.35
N LYS A 146 -35.73 9.89 16.01
CA LYS A 146 -36.77 9.51 17.02
C LYS A 146 -36.29 8.38 17.95
N THR A 147 -35.37 7.56 17.51
CA THR A 147 -34.86 6.40 18.22
C THR A 147 -33.50 6.62 18.90
N GLY A 148 -32.87 7.82 18.72
CA GLY A 148 -31.55 8.15 19.29
C GLY A 148 -30.65 8.89 18.34
N LEU A 149 -29.33 8.82 18.58
CA LEU A 149 -28.32 9.37 17.69
C LEU A 149 -27.95 8.33 16.61
N THR A 150 -27.90 8.79 15.37
CA THR A 150 -27.50 7.96 14.22
C THR A 150 -26.44 8.70 13.40
N LYS A 151 -25.43 8.02 12.90
CA LYS A 151 -24.46 8.58 11.97
C LYS A 151 -25.04 8.56 10.56
N VAL A 152 -24.92 9.69 9.86
CA VAL A 152 -25.45 9.86 8.51
C VAL A 152 -24.38 10.48 7.62
N SER A 153 -24.17 9.91 6.43
CA SER A 153 -23.32 10.50 5.40
C SER A 153 -24.17 11.35 4.47
N LYS A 154 -23.76 12.60 4.20
CA LYS A 154 -24.46 13.53 3.33
C LYS A 154 -23.51 14.38 2.50
N LYS A 155 -24.04 14.82 1.34
CA LYS A 155 -23.41 15.87 0.54
C LYS A 155 -23.67 17.22 1.18
N ILE A 156 -22.61 17.97 1.41
CA ILE A 156 -22.59 19.25 2.11
C ILE A 156 -22.03 20.31 1.17
N VAL A 157 -22.62 21.48 1.17
CA VAL A 157 -22.18 22.63 0.37
C VAL A 157 -21.73 23.79 1.25
N THR A 158 -21.00 24.74 0.67
CA THR A 158 -20.60 25.96 1.39
C THR A 158 -21.80 26.70 1.92
N GLY A 159 -21.76 27.06 3.20
CA GLY A 159 -22.85 27.72 3.91
C GLY A 159 -23.77 26.79 4.70
N ASP A 160 -23.72 25.47 4.49
CA ASP A 160 -24.44 24.49 5.30
C ASP A 160 -23.98 24.55 6.76
N ASP A 161 -24.92 24.32 7.68
CA ASP A 161 -24.68 24.34 9.12
C ASP A 161 -25.02 22.98 9.72
N LEU A 162 -23.98 22.27 10.21
CA LEU A 162 -24.15 20.94 10.81
C LEU A 162 -25.04 20.99 12.06
N TYR A 163 -25.13 22.12 12.78
CA TYR A 163 -26.06 22.27 13.88
C TYR A 163 -27.51 22.07 13.42
N GLN A 164 -27.89 22.70 12.33
CA GLN A 164 -29.24 22.55 11.77
C GLN A 164 -29.44 21.16 11.14
N LEU A 165 -28.46 20.67 10.39
CA LEU A 165 -28.53 19.37 9.70
C LEU A 165 -28.59 18.20 10.66
N SER A 166 -28.04 18.33 11.86
CA SER A 166 -28.05 17.32 12.92
C SER A 166 -29.28 17.30 13.80
N GLU A 167 -30.32 18.12 13.50
CA GLU A 167 -31.49 18.36 14.35
C GLU A 167 -31.07 19.00 15.68
N ASN A 168 -30.29 20.07 15.60
CA ASN A 168 -29.84 20.95 16.68
C ASN A 168 -29.05 20.24 17.78
N LEU A 169 -28.09 19.38 17.41
CA LEU A 169 -27.15 18.83 18.36
C LEU A 169 -26.12 19.89 18.77
N GLU A 170 -26.07 20.19 20.06
CA GLU A 170 -25.23 21.24 20.67
C GLU A 170 -23.75 21.14 20.30
N GLN A 171 -23.26 19.91 20.14
CA GLN A 171 -21.88 19.64 19.74
C GLN A 171 -21.48 20.22 18.38
N TYR A 172 -22.45 20.48 17.49
CA TYR A 172 -22.17 21.07 16.18
C TYR A 172 -22.39 22.60 16.11
N LYS A 173 -22.55 23.26 17.23
CA LYS A 173 -22.57 24.73 17.25
C LYS A 173 -21.25 25.28 16.69
N GLY A 174 -21.37 26.16 15.68
CA GLY A 174 -20.23 26.73 14.98
C GLY A 174 -19.68 25.91 13.83
N TYR A 175 -20.20 24.70 13.58
CA TYR A 175 -19.84 23.91 12.41
C TYR A 175 -20.62 24.31 11.16
N LYS A 176 -20.60 25.59 10.86
CA LYS A 176 -21.10 26.13 9.58
C LYS A 176 -19.95 26.14 8.58
N VAL A 177 -20.18 25.57 7.41
CA VAL A 177 -19.16 25.46 6.36
C VAL A 177 -18.79 26.83 5.82
N SER A 178 -17.54 27.23 5.98
CA SER A 178 -16.98 28.46 5.44
C SER A 178 -16.38 28.28 4.06
N GLU A 179 -15.71 27.15 3.82
CA GLU A 179 -15.04 26.86 2.56
C GLU A 179 -15.01 25.35 2.29
N ILE A 180 -15.17 24.98 1.02
CA ILE A 180 -14.87 23.64 0.50
C ILE A 180 -13.83 23.81 -0.60
N ASN A 181 -12.63 23.25 -0.40
CA ASN A 181 -11.51 23.40 -1.30
C ASN A 181 -11.21 22.08 -2.01
N GLY A 182 -11.53 22.02 -3.32
CA GLY A 182 -11.30 20.83 -4.13
C GLY A 182 -9.84 20.59 -4.49
N GLN A 183 -8.97 21.62 -4.40
CA GLN A 183 -7.56 21.48 -4.77
C GLN A 183 -6.76 20.76 -3.69
N ASN A 184 -6.96 21.15 -2.44
CA ASN A 184 -6.29 20.50 -1.29
C ASN A 184 -7.18 19.48 -0.59
N ASN A 185 -8.36 19.19 -1.14
CA ASN A 185 -9.29 18.18 -0.68
C ASN A 185 -9.74 18.39 0.79
N SER A 186 -10.10 19.63 1.14
CA SER A 186 -10.43 20.02 2.50
C SER A 186 -11.77 20.76 2.64
N ILE A 187 -12.33 20.71 3.85
CA ILE A 187 -13.47 21.52 4.29
C ILE A 187 -13.08 22.32 5.52
N SER A 188 -13.48 23.59 5.55
CA SER A 188 -13.25 24.48 6.70
C SER A 188 -14.59 24.98 7.25
N PHE A 189 -14.65 25.11 8.58
CA PHE A 189 -15.82 25.60 9.30
C PHE A 189 -15.53 26.96 9.96
N ILE A 190 -16.57 27.75 10.25
CA ILE A 190 -16.42 29.06 10.86
C ILE A 190 -15.84 29.02 12.29
N ASN A 191 -15.89 27.87 12.97
CA ASN A 191 -15.25 27.66 14.26
C ASN A 191 -13.73 27.44 14.16
N GLY A 192 -13.14 27.52 12.96
CA GLY A 192 -11.70 27.35 12.71
C GLY A 192 -11.27 25.91 12.45
N VAL A 193 -12.16 24.93 12.57
CA VAL A 193 -11.85 23.52 12.24
C VAL A 193 -11.68 23.37 10.74
N THR A 194 -10.61 22.71 10.34
CA THR A 194 -10.36 22.28 8.95
C THR A 194 -10.08 20.79 8.94
N LEU A 195 -10.81 20.05 8.09
CA LEU A 195 -10.64 18.64 7.87
C LEU A 195 -10.18 18.39 6.43
N PHE A 196 -9.26 17.46 6.26
CA PHE A 196 -8.87 16.93 4.96
C PHE A 196 -9.57 15.60 4.71
N ALA A 197 -9.71 15.21 3.45
CA ALA A 197 -10.34 13.93 3.12
C ALA A 197 -9.62 12.77 3.83
N GLY A 198 -10.39 11.94 4.54
CA GLY A 198 -9.88 10.89 5.41
C GLY A 198 -9.75 11.29 6.88
N ASP A 199 -9.89 12.58 7.22
CA ASP A 199 -9.83 13.02 8.61
C ASP A 199 -11.13 12.69 9.35
N VAL A 200 -10.97 12.13 10.52
CA VAL A 200 -12.04 11.90 11.49
C VAL A 200 -11.79 12.77 12.72
N GLN A 201 -12.74 13.59 13.10
CA GLN A 201 -12.71 14.39 14.32
C GLN A 201 -13.72 13.87 15.34
N GLY A 202 -13.41 14.05 16.62
CA GLY A 202 -14.27 13.67 17.73
C GLY A 202 -13.94 12.29 18.31
N ASP A 203 -14.76 11.86 19.27
CA ASP A 203 -14.57 10.57 19.94
C ASP A 203 -15.09 9.44 19.06
N VAL A 204 -14.16 8.63 18.57
CA VAL A 204 -14.44 7.51 17.67
C VAL A 204 -14.07 6.20 18.38
N SER A 205 -15.06 5.35 18.57
CA SER A 205 -14.77 3.99 19.05
C SER A 205 -13.93 3.23 18.03
N GLU A 206 -13.05 2.35 18.49
CA GLU A 206 -12.23 1.51 17.61
C GLU A 206 -13.10 0.76 16.58
N LEU A 207 -14.21 0.20 17.02
CA LEU A 207 -15.11 -0.54 16.14
C LEU A 207 -15.69 0.33 15.02
N HIS A 208 -16.03 1.59 15.33
CA HIS A 208 -16.51 2.52 14.30
C HIS A 208 -15.41 2.92 13.32
N PHE A 209 -14.18 3.10 13.80
CA PHE A 209 -13.04 3.34 12.93
C PHE A 209 -12.81 2.16 11.96
N ARG A 210 -12.93 0.92 12.46
CA ARG A 210 -12.87 -0.29 11.61
C ARG A 210 -14.02 -0.33 10.59
N ARG A 211 -15.22 0.12 10.98
CA ARG A 211 -16.37 0.27 10.05
C ARG A 211 -16.02 1.20 8.89
N ILE A 212 -15.43 2.37 9.17
CA ILE A 212 -14.97 3.29 8.12
C ILE A 212 -13.96 2.62 7.19
N GLN A 213 -12.98 1.90 7.73
CA GLN A 213 -11.98 1.19 6.93
C GLN A 213 -12.62 0.13 6.01
N ILE A 214 -13.56 -0.65 6.53
CA ILE A 214 -14.29 -1.67 5.77
C ILE A 214 -15.09 -0.99 4.65
N ARG A 215 -15.86 0.05 4.96
CA ARG A 215 -16.65 0.83 3.99
C ARG A 215 -15.79 1.39 2.86
N GLU A 216 -14.67 2.04 3.20
CA GLU A 216 -13.75 2.62 2.20
C GLU A 216 -13.12 1.56 1.30
N THR A 217 -12.85 0.38 1.86
CA THR A 217 -12.33 -0.75 1.08
C THR A 217 -13.39 -1.27 0.12
N LEU A 218 -14.63 -1.43 0.58
CA LEU A 218 -15.76 -1.85 -0.26
C LEU A 218 -16.03 -0.85 -1.39
N LYS A 219 -16.02 0.47 -1.10
CA LYS A 219 -16.19 1.52 -2.13
C LYS A 219 -15.10 1.40 -3.19
N SER A 220 -13.83 1.34 -2.79
CA SER A 220 -12.72 1.18 -3.73
C SER A 220 -12.83 -0.12 -4.53
N HIS A 221 -13.31 -1.19 -3.91
CA HIS A 221 -13.52 -2.45 -4.61
C HIS A 221 -14.59 -2.33 -5.68
N PHE A 222 -15.78 -1.81 -5.35
CA PHE A 222 -16.87 -1.67 -6.31
C PHE A 222 -16.52 -0.73 -7.47
N GLU A 223 -15.89 0.40 -7.19
CA GLU A 223 -15.42 1.34 -8.21
C GLU A 223 -14.42 0.67 -9.17
N LYS A 224 -13.45 -0.04 -8.62
CA LYS A 224 -12.43 -0.74 -9.40
C LYS A 224 -13.03 -1.91 -10.18
N GLU A 225 -13.81 -2.79 -9.53
CA GLU A 225 -14.35 -3.98 -10.18
C GLU A 225 -15.35 -3.62 -11.28
N ARG A 226 -16.15 -2.58 -11.12
CA ARG A 226 -17.06 -2.09 -12.18
C ARG A 226 -16.34 -1.79 -13.48
N VAL A 227 -15.21 -1.09 -13.40
CA VAL A 227 -14.39 -0.77 -14.60
C VAL A 227 -13.71 -2.02 -15.15
N LEU A 228 -13.21 -2.90 -14.29
CA LEU A 228 -12.44 -4.07 -14.70
C LEU A 228 -13.30 -5.25 -15.12
N PHE A 229 -14.55 -5.33 -14.67
CA PHE A 229 -15.53 -6.35 -15.05
C PHE A 229 -15.72 -6.40 -16.58
N HIS A 230 -15.89 -5.25 -17.22
CA HIS A 230 -16.02 -5.14 -18.67
C HIS A 230 -14.76 -5.54 -19.44
N LYS A 231 -13.60 -5.58 -18.75
CA LYS A 231 -12.33 -6.09 -19.28
C LYS A 231 -12.10 -7.58 -18.97
N GLY A 232 -13.06 -8.23 -18.32
CA GLY A 232 -12.96 -9.63 -17.92
C GLY A 232 -11.94 -9.86 -16.77
N ILE A 233 -11.71 -8.86 -15.92
CA ILE A 233 -10.78 -8.92 -14.80
C ILE A 233 -11.58 -8.88 -13.51
N LYS A 234 -11.54 -9.94 -12.74
CA LYS A 234 -12.14 -10.02 -11.40
C LYS A 234 -11.21 -9.38 -10.37
N VAL A 235 -11.80 -8.67 -9.42
CA VAL A 235 -11.08 -7.97 -8.35
C VAL A 235 -11.16 -8.77 -7.03
N LEU A 236 -10.07 -8.83 -6.30
CA LEU A 236 -9.99 -9.39 -4.95
C LEU A 236 -9.53 -8.33 -3.97
N SER A 237 -10.05 -8.37 -2.74
CA SER A 237 -9.66 -7.51 -1.62
C SER A 237 -9.25 -8.34 -0.42
N LEU A 238 -8.15 -7.93 0.25
CA LEU A 238 -7.63 -8.57 1.45
C LEU A 238 -7.88 -7.70 2.68
N PHE A 239 -8.39 -8.31 3.74
CA PHE A 239 -8.48 -7.72 5.06
C PHE A 239 -7.56 -8.46 6.02
N PHE A 240 -6.59 -7.77 6.59
CA PHE A 240 -5.75 -8.29 7.65
C PHE A 240 -6.31 -7.88 9.01
N ILE A 241 -6.72 -8.87 9.80
CA ILE A 241 -7.37 -8.66 11.10
C ILE A 241 -6.45 -9.01 12.27
N ASP A 242 -6.77 -8.51 13.44
CA ASP A 242 -6.03 -8.72 14.69
C ASP A 242 -6.45 -10.01 15.42
N GLU A 243 -7.75 -10.35 15.41
CA GLU A 243 -8.31 -11.51 16.11
C GLU A 243 -9.32 -12.23 15.24
N VAL A 244 -9.22 -13.55 15.18
CA VAL A 244 -10.17 -14.40 14.42
C VAL A 244 -11.58 -14.26 14.95
N ALA A 245 -11.75 -14.10 16.27
CA ALA A 245 -13.05 -13.94 16.92
C ALA A 245 -13.83 -12.69 16.43
N LYS A 246 -13.14 -11.68 15.91
CA LYS A 246 -13.78 -10.49 15.30
C LYS A 246 -14.41 -10.77 13.94
N TYR A 247 -14.01 -11.86 13.29
CA TYR A 247 -14.60 -12.30 12.01
C TYR A 247 -15.54 -13.50 12.20
N ARG A 248 -15.13 -14.51 12.99
CA ARG A 248 -15.90 -15.75 13.19
C ARG A 248 -15.91 -16.15 14.65
N GLN A 249 -17.09 -16.41 15.18
CA GLN A 249 -17.32 -16.88 16.54
C GLN A 249 -18.06 -18.22 16.52
N TYR A 250 -18.05 -18.92 17.64
CA TYR A 250 -18.76 -20.19 17.83
C TYR A 250 -19.60 -20.11 19.10
N ASP A 251 -20.87 -20.53 18.99
CA ASP A 251 -21.76 -20.61 20.15
C ASP A 251 -21.43 -21.83 21.04
N LYS A 252 -22.19 -22.00 22.11
CA LYS A 252 -21.98 -23.09 23.06
C LYS A 252 -22.18 -24.47 22.43
N ASP A 253 -23.01 -24.56 21.39
CA ASP A 253 -23.34 -25.77 20.66
C ASP A 253 -22.35 -26.02 19.50
N GLY A 254 -21.43 -25.11 19.27
CA GLY A 254 -20.40 -25.21 18.22
C GLY A 254 -20.83 -24.67 16.87
N ASN A 255 -22.01 -24.04 16.76
CA ASN A 255 -22.43 -23.43 15.52
C ASN A 255 -21.67 -22.13 15.24
N GLU A 256 -21.34 -21.92 13.97
CA GLU A 256 -20.66 -20.71 13.52
C GLU A 256 -21.56 -19.47 13.59
N ARG A 257 -21.00 -18.37 14.03
CA ARG A 257 -21.61 -17.04 14.02
C ARG A 257 -20.61 -16.03 13.50
N ASN A 258 -21.12 -14.98 12.88
CA ASN A 258 -20.28 -13.85 12.51
C ASN A 258 -19.70 -13.18 13.75
N GLY A 259 -18.49 -12.67 13.65
CA GLY A 259 -17.95 -11.67 14.56
C GLY A 259 -18.23 -10.26 14.04
N ASP A 260 -17.87 -9.25 14.83
CA ASP A 260 -18.19 -7.84 14.57
C ASP A 260 -17.74 -7.36 13.16
N TYR A 261 -16.58 -7.83 12.67
CA TYR A 261 -16.08 -7.40 11.35
C TYR A 261 -16.87 -8.02 10.20
N ALA A 262 -17.33 -9.26 10.35
CA ALA A 262 -18.16 -9.90 9.34
C ALA A 262 -19.56 -9.28 9.28
N ASP A 263 -20.16 -8.97 10.44
CA ASP A 263 -21.46 -8.28 10.50
C ASP A 263 -21.35 -6.86 9.89
N ILE A 264 -20.34 -6.08 10.28
CA ILE A 264 -20.08 -4.75 9.70
C ILE A 264 -19.89 -4.86 8.19
N PHE A 265 -19.12 -5.85 7.73
CA PHE A 265 -18.87 -6.04 6.31
C PHE A 265 -20.17 -6.32 5.54
N GLU A 266 -21.01 -7.22 6.04
CA GLU A 266 -22.27 -7.57 5.39
C GLU A 266 -23.25 -6.38 5.36
N GLU A 267 -23.33 -5.61 6.45
CA GLU A 267 -24.14 -4.37 6.53
C GLU A 267 -23.67 -3.33 5.50
N GLU A 268 -22.39 -2.99 5.51
CA GLU A 268 -21.82 -1.98 4.62
C GLU A 268 -21.89 -2.42 3.14
N TYR A 269 -21.68 -3.71 2.87
CA TYR A 269 -21.83 -4.28 1.53
C TYR A 269 -23.24 -4.10 0.99
N MET A 270 -24.25 -4.42 1.80
CA MET A 270 -25.66 -4.29 1.41
C MET A 270 -26.06 -2.83 1.18
N GLU A 271 -25.60 -1.93 2.03
CA GLU A 271 -25.87 -0.49 1.88
C GLU A 271 -25.27 0.04 0.56
N LEU A 272 -24.00 -0.27 0.28
CA LEU A 272 -23.33 0.14 -0.94
C LEU A 272 -23.92 -0.53 -2.19
N LEU A 273 -24.30 -1.80 -2.13
CA LEU A 273 -24.96 -2.48 -3.25
C LEU A 273 -26.32 -1.81 -3.57
N ASN A 274 -27.11 -1.45 -2.57
CA ASN A 274 -28.37 -0.73 -2.76
C ASN A 274 -28.14 0.65 -3.39
N GLU A 275 -27.08 1.35 -2.98
CA GLU A 275 -26.68 2.61 -3.61
C GLU A 275 -26.32 2.40 -5.09
N GLN A 276 -25.50 1.39 -5.42
CA GLN A 276 -25.14 1.05 -6.80
C GLN A 276 -26.39 0.69 -7.63
N LEU A 277 -27.29 -0.12 -7.10
CA LEU A 277 -28.54 -0.47 -7.75
C LEU A 277 -29.42 0.77 -8.05
N SER A 278 -29.43 1.74 -7.15
CA SER A 278 -30.20 2.99 -7.35
C SER A 278 -29.59 3.90 -8.41
N LEU A 279 -28.26 3.91 -8.55
CA LEU A 279 -27.53 4.78 -9.46
C LEU A 279 -27.28 4.17 -10.84
N PHE A 280 -27.11 2.83 -10.90
CA PHE A 280 -26.63 2.10 -12.08
C PHE A 280 -27.40 0.81 -12.33
N ALA A 281 -28.73 0.83 -12.20
CA ALA A 281 -29.57 -0.36 -12.30
C ALA A 281 -29.40 -1.18 -13.59
N ASP A 282 -29.08 -0.52 -14.71
CA ASP A 282 -28.90 -1.16 -16.02
C ASP A 282 -27.46 -1.62 -16.30
N ASP A 283 -26.51 -1.37 -15.37
CA ASP A 283 -25.14 -1.81 -15.55
C ASP A 283 -25.02 -3.33 -15.36
N PRO A 284 -24.50 -4.09 -16.35
CA PRO A 284 -24.35 -5.54 -16.26
C PRO A 284 -23.56 -6.02 -15.02
N TYR A 285 -22.61 -5.24 -14.58
CA TYR A 285 -21.87 -5.54 -13.35
C TYR A 285 -22.75 -5.47 -12.11
N VAL A 286 -23.57 -4.42 -11.99
CA VAL A 286 -24.47 -4.24 -10.85
C VAL A 286 -25.56 -5.31 -10.84
N GLN A 287 -26.10 -5.67 -12.00
CA GLN A 287 -27.03 -6.78 -12.14
C GLN A 287 -26.39 -8.11 -11.72
N TYR A 288 -25.15 -8.36 -12.13
CA TYR A 288 -24.39 -9.54 -11.73
C TYR A 288 -24.18 -9.59 -10.21
N LEU A 289 -23.79 -8.50 -9.56
CA LEU A 289 -23.62 -8.44 -8.11
C LEU A 289 -24.92 -8.76 -7.36
N ASN A 290 -26.06 -8.30 -7.87
CA ASN A 290 -27.36 -8.53 -7.26
C ASN A 290 -27.79 -10.00 -7.27
N THR A 291 -27.15 -10.85 -8.08
CA THR A 291 -27.39 -12.30 -8.09
C THR A 291 -26.66 -13.06 -6.99
N ILE A 292 -25.70 -12.40 -6.31
CA ILE A 292 -24.79 -13.02 -5.34
C ILE A 292 -25.27 -12.71 -3.92
N ARG A 293 -25.37 -13.74 -3.07
CA ARG A 293 -25.66 -13.53 -1.65
C ARG A 293 -24.44 -12.94 -0.96
N VAL A 294 -24.63 -11.93 -0.13
CA VAL A 294 -23.53 -11.21 0.54
C VAL A 294 -22.60 -12.15 1.29
N LYS A 295 -23.14 -13.10 2.05
CA LYS A 295 -22.35 -14.08 2.81
C LYS A 295 -21.44 -14.97 1.96
N ASP A 296 -21.69 -15.10 0.67
CA ASP A 296 -20.87 -15.90 -0.24
C ASP A 296 -19.72 -15.06 -0.84
N THR A 297 -19.77 -13.74 -0.68
CA THR A 297 -18.75 -12.81 -1.25
C THR A 297 -17.46 -12.77 -0.46
N HIS A 298 -17.45 -13.24 0.80
CA HIS A 298 -16.29 -13.16 1.67
C HIS A 298 -15.99 -14.50 2.35
N LYS A 299 -14.70 -14.78 2.54
CA LYS A 299 -14.21 -15.97 3.24
C LYS A 299 -13.06 -15.63 4.20
N GLY A 300 -12.97 -16.39 5.28
CA GLY A 300 -11.85 -16.30 6.23
C GLY A 300 -10.75 -17.30 5.88
N TYR A 301 -9.51 -16.87 5.98
CA TYR A 301 -8.33 -17.72 5.89
C TYR A 301 -7.56 -17.66 7.21
N PHE A 302 -7.76 -18.69 8.05
CA PHE A 302 -7.25 -18.74 9.42
C PHE A 302 -6.68 -20.13 9.73
N SER A 303 -5.94 -20.24 10.83
CA SER A 303 -5.54 -21.52 11.38
C SER A 303 -6.72 -22.24 11.99
N ILE A 304 -6.76 -23.57 11.88
CA ILE A 304 -7.78 -24.41 12.49
C ILE A 304 -7.18 -25.22 13.63
N ASP A 305 -7.88 -25.28 14.75
CA ASP A 305 -7.57 -26.23 15.81
C ASP A 305 -8.03 -27.63 15.43
N LYS A 306 -7.10 -28.56 15.25
CA LYS A 306 -7.35 -29.96 14.84
C LYS A 306 -8.29 -30.74 15.76
N LYS A 307 -8.44 -30.32 17.03
CA LYS A 307 -9.30 -31.01 18.00
C LYS A 307 -10.75 -30.55 17.94
N SER A 308 -10.95 -29.25 17.78
CA SER A 308 -12.27 -28.62 17.80
C SER A 308 -12.80 -28.32 16.40
N ASN A 309 -11.98 -28.40 15.37
CA ASN A 309 -12.26 -27.98 13.99
C ASN A 309 -12.78 -26.54 13.90
N ARG A 310 -12.21 -25.63 14.74
CA ARG A 310 -12.59 -24.21 14.84
C ARG A 310 -11.46 -23.31 14.41
N PHE A 311 -11.81 -22.21 13.79
CA PHE A 311 -10.83 -21.15 13.53
C PHE A 311 -10.24 -20.61 14.81
N VAL A 312 -8.93 -20.45 14.86
CA VAL A 312 -8.18 -19.93 16.00
C VAL A 312 -7.11 -18.96 15.55
N ASP A 313 -6.70 -18.08 16.47
CA ASP A 313 -5.57 -17.20 16.25
C ASP A 313 -4.30 -18.04 16.07
N SER A 314 -3.53 -17.72 15.04
CA SER A 314 -2.23 -18.36 14.81
C SER A 314 -1.32 -18.06 16.00
N LYS A 315 -1.07 -19.03 16.86
CA LYS A 315 -0.02 -18.91 17.86
C LYS A 315 1.32 -18.88 17.12
N VAL A 316 2.14 -17.87 17.40
CA VAL A 316 3.52 -17.77 16.92
C VAL A 316 4.36 -18.84 17.63
N SER A 317 4.05 -20.10 17.37
CA SER A 317 4.92 -21.21 17.72
C SER A 317 5.47 -21.76 16.41
N ALA A 318 6.80 -21.67 16.25
CA ALA A 318 7.55 -22.06 15.05
C ALA A 318 7.49 -23.55 14.69
N ARG A 319 6.45 -24.31 15.08
CA ARG A 319 6.44 -25.77 15.00
C ARG A 319 5.24 -26.44 14.34
N GLU A 320 4.14 -25.72 14.05
CA GLU A 320 2.99 -26.37 13.41
C GLU A 320 2.60 -25.62 12.13
N THR A 321 2.84 -26.26 11.00
CA THR A 321 2.76 -25.68 9.65
C THR A 321 1.53 -26.14 8.86
N ASP A 322 0.61 -26.91 9.43
CA ASP A 322 -0.57 -27.40 8.69
C ASP A 322 -1.86 -26.83 9.24
N SER A 323 -2.58 -26.09 8.38
CA SER A 323 -3.96 -25.66 8.63
C SER A 323 -4.91 -26.62 7.91
N ASP A 324 -5.86 -27.18 8.63
CA ASP A 324 -6.86 -28.15 8.12
C ASP A 324 -8.18 -27.47 7.73
N ASP A 325 -8.15 -26.20 7.26
CA ASP A 325 -9.32 -25.61 6.61
C ASP A 325 -9.36 -26.08 5.15
N ALA A 326 -9.97 -27.25 4.91
CA ALA A 326 -9.87 -27.91 3.62
C ALA A 326 -10.51 -27.09 2.50
N ASP A 327 -11.69 -26.50 2.72
CA ASP A 327 -12.43 -25.84 1.63
C ASP A 327 -11.95 -24.42 1.32
N ALA A 328 -11.81 -23.55 2.33
CA ALA A 328 -11.31 -22.20 2.09
C ALA A 328 -9.80 -22.20 1.76
N TYR A 329 -9.04 -23.12 2.38
CA TYR A 329 -7.64 -23.34 2.06
C TYR A 329 -7.44 -23.79 0.61
N ASP A 330 -8.22 -24.78 0.16
CA ASP A 330 -8.09 -25.31 -1.19
C ASP A 330 -8.45 -24.25 -2.24
N LEU A 331 -9.52 -23.50 -2.03
CA LEU A 331 -9.93 -22.43 -2.95
C LEU A 331 -8.86 -21.33 -3.01
N ILE A 332 -8.40 -20.85 -1.87
CA ILE A 332 -7.47 -19.71 -1.78
C ILE A 332 -6.05 -20.12 -2.20
N MET A 333 -5.59 -21.31 -1.81
CA MET A 333 -4.20 -21.72 -1.99
C MET A 333 -3.98 -22.60 -3.22
N ARG A 334 -4.87 -23.53 -3.52
CA ARG A 334 -4.69 -24.53 -4.58
C ARG A 334 -5.49 -24.24 -5.84
N GLN A 335 -6.71 -23.71 -5.69
CA GLN A 335 -7.60 -23.43 -6.81
C GLN A 335 -7.60 -21.93 -7.17
N LYS A 336 -6.40 -21.36 -7.29
CA LYS A 336 -6.22 -19.92 -7.58
C LYS A 336 -6.95 -19.47 -8.85
N GLU A 337 -7.01 -20.33 -9.86
CA GLU A 337 -7.70 -20.06 -11.13
C GLU A 337 -9.23 -19.98 -10.93
N GLN A 338 -9.81 -20.87 -10.10
CA GLN A 338 -11.22 -20.82 -9.76
C GLN A 338 -11.56 -19.52 -9.02
N LEU A 339 -10.70 -19.08 -8.10
CA LEU A 339 -10.88 -17.82 -7.38
C LEU A 339 -10.89 -16.60 -8.33
N LEU A 340 -10.24 -16.70 -9.50
CA LEU A 340 -10.24 -15.66 -10.53
C LEU A 340 -11.46 -15.71 -11.45
N SER A 341 -12.26 -16.79 -11.42
CA SER A 341 -13.49 -16.91 -12.18
C SER A 341 -14.60 -16.04 -11.59
N PHE A 342 -15.44 -15.45 -12.44
CA PHE A 342 -16.67 -14.77 -12.02
C PHE A 342 -17.76 -15.74 -11.52
N GLU A 343 -17.64 -17.04 -11.78
CA GLU A 343 -18.54 -18.06 -11.24
C GLU A 343 -18.34 -18.29 -9.74
N GLU A 344 -17.12 -18.08 -9.23
CA GLU A 344 -16.84 -18.10 -7.79
C GLU A 344 -17.21 -16.74 -7.18
N PRO A 345 -18.15 -16.67 -6.23
CA PRO A 345 -18.62 -15.40 -5.67
C PRO A 345 -17.63 -14.73 -4.73
N THR A 346 -16.65 -15.44 -4.18
CA THR A 346 -15.66 -14.89 -3.24
C THR A 346 -14.84 -13.77 -3.88
N ARG A 347 -14.85 -12.61 -3.23
CA ARG A 347 -14.10 -11.40 -3.62
C ARG A 347 -13.27 -10.84 -2.48
N PHE A 348 -13.68 -11.13 -1.24
CA PHE A 348 -13.08 -10.57 -0.05
C PHE A 348 -12.52 -11.69 0.81
N ILE A 349 -11.26 -11.54 1.21
CA ILE A 349 -10.56 -12.55 2.01
C ILE A 349 -10.11 -11.89 3.31
N PHE A 350 -10.54 -12.44 4.44
CA PHE A 350 -10.11 -12.04 5.78
C PHE A 350 -9.00 -12.97 6.25
N SER A 351 -7.90 -12.43 6.77
CA SER A 351 -6.77 -13.20 7.29
C SER A 351 -6.22 -12.60 8.57
N HIS A 352 -5.91 -13.43 9.57
CA HIS A 352 -5.34 -13.00 10.84
C HIS A 352 -3.83 -12.76 10.77
N SER A 353 -3.10 -13.67 10.17
CA SER A 353 -1.66 -13.53 9.93
C SER A 353 -1.39 -13.23 8.48
N ALA A 354 -0.18 -12.75 8.19
CA ALA A 354 0.25 -12.74 6.80
C ALA A 354 -0.02 -14.13 6.21
N LEU A 355 -0.81 -14.18 5.14
CA LEU A 355 -0.99 -15.39 4.35
C LEU A 355 0.38 -16.05 4.19
N LYS A 356 0.50 -17.37 4.36
CA LYS A 356 1.78 -18.11 4.39
C LYS A 356 2.73 -17.61 3.29
N GLU A 357 4.02 -17.61 3.57
CA GLU A 357 5.05 -17.30 2.58
C GLU A 357 4.75 -18.06 1.27
N GLY A 358 4.79 -17.34 0.15
CA GLY A 358 4.49 -17.90 -1.17
C GLY A 358 3.04 -17.80 -1.63
N TRP A 359 2.07 -17.36 -0.81
CA TRP A 359 0.75 -17.04 -1.33
C TRP A 359 0.75 -15.69 -2.03
N ASP A 360 0.20 -15.70 -3.21
CA ASP A 360 0.01 -14.54 -4.04
C ASP A 360 -1.17 -14.77 -4.98
N ASN A 361 -1.90 -13.71 -5.24
CA ASN A 361 -2.91 -13.72 -6.29
C ASN A 361 -2.76 -12.43 -7.10
N PRO A 362 -2.64 -12.52 -8.45
CA PRO A 362 -2.41 -11.36 -9.29
C PRO A 362 -3.57 -10.36 -9.26
N ASN A 363 -4.78 -10.80 -8.93
CA ASN A 363 -5.98 -9.96 -8.96
C ASN A 363 -6.34 -9.35 -7.60
N VAL A 364 -5.40 -9.31 -6.66
CA VAL A 364 -5.53 -8.48 -5.44
C VAL A 364 -5.34 -7.01 -5.83
N PHE A 365 -6.38 -6.21 -5.60
CA PHE A 365 -6.39 -4.77 -5.92
C PHE A 365 -6.63 -3.88 -4.71
N GLN A 366 -7.12 -4.43 -3.60
CA GLN A 366 -7.28 -3.69 -2.35
C GLN A 366 -6.68 -4.48 -1.20
N ILE A 367 -6.03 -3.76 -0.30
CA ILE A 367 -5.53 -4.28 0.97
C ILE A 367 -5.98 -3.33 2.08
N CYS A 368 -6.62 -3.89 3.11
CA CYS A 368 -7.03 -3.15 4.29
C CYS A 368 -6.47 -3.84 5.54
N THR A 369 -5.80 -3.08 6.40
CA THR A 369 -5.27 -3.57 7.66
C THR A 369 -6.15 -3.11 8.82
N LEU A 370 -6.95 -4.04 9.38
CA LEU A 370 -7.86 -3.81 10.52
C LEU A 370 -7.20 -4.09 11.88
N LYS A 371 -5.88 -4.14 11.92
CA LYS A 371 -5.08 -4.36 13.13
C LYS A 371 -4.12 -3.20 13.35
N HIS A 372 -3.74 -2.97 14.60
CA HIS A 372 -2.63 -2.09 14.91
C HIS A 372 -1.31 -2.81 14.56
N SER A 373 -0.53 -2.25 13.66
CA SER A 373 0.78 -2.79 13.30
C SER A 373 1.80 -1.66 13.31
N ASP A 374 2.70 -1.69 14.30
CA ASP A 374 3.84 -0.77 14.36
C ASP A 374 5.04 -1.28 13.54
N SER A 375 4.96 -2.50 13.00
CA SER A 375 6.05 -3.11 12.25
C SER A 375 5.95 -2.77 10.76
N THR A 376 6.86 -1.93 10.29
CA THR A 376 7.04 -1.56 8.88
C THR A 376 7.30 -2.78 8.00
N ILE A 377 8.09 -3.75 8.47
CA ILE A 377 8.40 -4.99 7.74
C ILE A 377 7.13 -5.79 7.45
N LYS A 378 6.22 -5.92 8.44
CA LYS A 378 4.95 -6.64 8.23
C LYS A 378 4.05 -5.92 7.23
N LYS A 379 3.93 -4.59 7.32
CA LYS A 379 3.17 -3.78 6.35
C LYS A 379 3.69 -3.99 4.92
N ARG A 380 5.01 -3.96 4.72
CA ARG A 380 5.63 -4.22 3.42
C ARG A 380 5.31 -5.61 2.87
N GLN A 381 5.39 -6.64 3.71
CA GLN A 381 5.05 -8.01 3.31
C GLN A 381 3.58 -8.14 2.91
N GLU A 382 2.68 -7.46 3.62
CA GLU A 382 1.25 -7.42 3.31
C GLU A 382 0.99 -6.71 1.97
N VAL A 383 1.57 -5.53 1.76
CA VAL A 383 1.46 -4.78 0.50
C VAL A 383 2.08 -5.55 -0.67
N GLY A 384 3.23 -6.18 -0.45
CA GLY A 384 3.94 -6.97 -1.47
C GLY A 384 3.09 -8.06 -2.11
N ARG A 385 2.11 -8.62 -1.38
CA ARG A 385 1.20 -9.65 -1.89
C ARG A 385 0.23 -9.16 -2.97
N GLY A 386 -0.04 -7.85 -3.01
CA GLY A 386 -0.92 -7.23 -4.01
C GLY A 386 -0.20 -6.65 -5.22
N LEU A 387 1.13 -6.67 -5.27
CA LEU A 387 1.88 -5.95 -6.31
C LEU A 387 1.95 -6.64 -7.67
N ARG A 388 1.59 -7.91 -7.77
CA ARG A 388 1.63 -8.62 -9.06
C ARG A 388 0.66 -8.02 -10.08
N LEU A 389 1.07 -7.95 -11.34
CA LEU A 389 0.20 -7.53 -12.43
C LEU A 389 -0.96 -8.51 -12.58
N CYS A 390 -2.17 -7.98 -12.80
CA CYS A 390 -3.39 -8.76 -12.90
C CYS A 390 -3.45 -9.61 -14.17
N VAL A 391 -4.34 -10.60 -14.13
CA VAL A 391 -4.71 -11.42 -15.28
C VAL A 391 -6.21 -11.28 -15.58
N ASN A 392 -6.58 -11.44 -16.83
CA ASN A 392 -7.98 -11.52 -17.24
C ASN A 392 -8.54 -12.94 -17.06
N LYS A 393 -9.81 -13.14 -17.40
CA LYS A 393 -10.50 -14.45 -17.34
C LYS A 393 -9.86 -15.56 -18.19
N ASN A 394 -9.02 -15.21 -19.15
CA ASN A 394 -8.30 -16.16 -20.00
C ASN A 394 -6.92 -16.51 -19.43
N GLY A 395 -6.53 -15.94 -18.29
CA GLY A 395 -5.20 -16.10 -17.69
C GLY A 395 -4.11 -15.21 -18.33
N GLU A 396 -4.48 -14.31 -19.25
CA GLU A 396 -3.54 -13.39 -19.90
C GLU A 396 -3.15 -12.27 -18.94
N ARG A 397 -1.86 -12.04 -18.78
CA ARG A 397 -1.34 -10.97 -17.92
C ARG A 397 -1.50 -9.62 -18.60
N ILE A 398 -1.97 -8.64 -17.85
CA ILE A 398 -2.13 -7.27 -18.32
C ILE A 398 -0.82 -6.50 -18.06
N ASP A 399 0.07 -6.56 -19.00
CA ASP A 399 1.40 -5.92 -18.96
C ASP A 399 1.67 -5.05 -20.20
N SER A 400 2.89 -4.55 -20.33
CA SER A 400 3.32 -3.66 -21.41
C SER A 400 3.38 -4.32 -22.81
N SER A 401 3.19 -5.63 -22.92
CA SER A 401 3.13 -6.32 -24.20
C SER A 401 1.80 -6.08 -24.94
N ILE A 402 0.76 -5.59 -24.23
CA ILE A 402 -0.56 -5.32 -24.81
C ILE A 402 -0.58 -3.89 -25.38
N PRO A 403 -0.72 -3.72 -26.71
CA PRO A 403 -0.71 -2.40 -27.32
C PRO A 403 -1.85 -1.50 -26.83
N GLY A 404 -1.54 -0.22 -26.58
CA GLY A 404 -2.53 0.81 -26.25
C GLY A 404 -3.06 0.77 -24.83
N ILE A 405 -2.46 -0.03 -23.92
CA ILE A 405 -2.84 -0.10 -22.52
C ILE A 405 -1.79 0.64 -21.67
N ASP A 406 -2.22 1.58 -20.84
CA ASP A 406 -1.39 2.00 -19.71
C ASP A 406 -1.53 0.97 -18.59
N VAL A 407 -0.42 0.27 -18.32
CA VAL A 407 -0.36 -0.81 -17.32
C VAL A 407 -0.76 -0.30 -15.94
N HIS A 408 -0.36 0.91 -15.54
CA HIS A 408 -0.61 1.47 -14.22
C HIS A 408 -2.03 2.06 -14.05
N GLU A 409 -2.76 2.36 -15.13
CA GLU A 409 -4.19 2.70 -15.04
C GLU A 409 -5.03 1.49 -14.60
N ILE A 410 -4.69 0.32 -15.14
CA ILE A 410 -5.38 -0.93 -14.77
C ILE A 410 -4.80 -1.49 -13.48
N ASN A 411 -3.49 -1.60 -13.41
CA ASN A 411 -2.76 -2.21 -12.32
C ASN A 411 -2.42 -1.17 -11.22
N ALA A 412 -3.43 -0.77 -10.45
CA ALA A 412 -3.28 0.06 -9.27
C ALA A 412 -3.81 -0.70 -8.03
N LEU A 413 -2.94 -0.91 -7.05
CA LEU A 413 -3.26 -1.51 -5.75
C LEU A 413 -3.66 -0.40 -4.78
N THR A 414 -4.88 -0.44 -4.25
CA THR A 414 -5.32 0.49 -3.21
C THR A 414 -5.06 -0.09 -1.82
N VAL A 415 -4.34 0.67 -0.99
CA VAL A 415 -4.08 0.34 0.41
C VAL A 415 -4.90 1.27 1.30
N VAL A 416 -5.82 0.69 2.07
CA VAL A 416 -6.59 1.44 3.08
C VAL A 416 -5.84 1.40 4.40
N ALA A 417 -5.21 2.53 4.75
CA ALA A 417 -4.33 2.66 5.90
C ALA A 417 -5.03 3.32 7.08
N SER A 418 -4.62 2.96 8.32
CA SER A 418 -5.05 3.59 9.57
C SER A 418 -4.21 4.81 9.95
N GLU A 419 -3.53 5.39 9.00
CA GLU A 419 -2.64 6.55 9.12
C GLU A 419 -2.81 7.45 7.89
N SER A 420 -2.30 8.69 7.95
CA SER A 420 -2.38 9.59 6.79
C SER A 420 -1.54 9.07 5.62
N TYR A 421 -1.90 9.53 4.41
CA TYR A 421 -1.12 9.22 3.22
C TYR A 421 0.37 9.58 3.39
N GLU A 422 0.64 10.75 3.93
CA GLU A 422 2.02 11.25 4.10
C GLU A 422 2.83 10.36 5.05
N GLN A 423 2.22 9.89 6.14
CA GLN A 423 2.87 8.98 7.09
C GLN A 423 3.17 7.63 6.44
N PHE A 424 2.18 7.05 5.76
CA PHE A 424 2.33 5.78 5.06
C PHE A 424 3.39 5.88 3.95
N ALA A 425 3.30 6.91 3.11
CA ALA A 425 4.23 7.13 2.00
C ALA A 425 5.65 7.36 2.51
N LYS A 426 5.84 8.16 3.57
CA LYS A 426 7.15 8.40 4.19
C LYS A 426 7.77 7.12 4.74
N GLN A 427 6.99 6.27 5.41
CA GLN A 427 7.48 4.99 5.92
C GLN A 427 7.90 4.07 4.78
N LEU A 428 7.05 3.90 3.76
CA LEU A 428 7.34 3.06 2.60
C LEU A 428 8.54 3.58 1.79
N GLN A 429 8.61 4.89 1.55
CA GLN A 429 9.74 5.53 0.86
C GLN A 429 11.04 5.41 1.66
N GLY A 430 10.99 5.55 2.98
CA GLY A 430 12.16 5.37 3.84
C GLY A 430 12.73 3.95 3.76
N GLU A 431 11.87 2.94 3.71
CA GLU A 431 12.28 1.54 3.54
C GLU A 431 12.83 1.26 2.14
N ILE A 432 12.19 1.81 1.11
CA ILE A 432 12.70 1.71 -0.27
C ILE A 432 14.06 2.38 -0.33
N ALA A 433 14.23 3.58 0.23
CA ALA A 433 15.52 4.27 0.28
C ALA A 433 16.61 3.47 1.00
N ALA A 434 16.26 2.73 2.08
CA ALA A 434 17.19 1.85 2.76
C ALA A 434 17.62 0.66 1.89
N THR A 435 16.72 0.10 1.09
CA THR A 435 17.04 -0.97 0.13
C THR A 435 17.77 -0.46 -1.12
N LEU A 436 17.64 0.84 -1.41
CA LEU A 436 18.31 1.52 -2.51
C LEU A 436 19.64 2.15 -2.11
N SER A 437 20.17 1.87 -0.91
CA SER A 437 21.42 2.44 -0.41
C SER A 437 22.61 2.24 -1.37
N ASP A 438 22.58 1.18 -2.16
CA ASP A 438 23.62 0.85 -3.13
C ASP A 438 23.45 1.55 -4.49
N ARG A 439 22.37 2.30 -4.68
CA ARG A 439 22.17 3.03 -5.94
C ARG A 439 23.07 4.25 -6.00
N PRO A 440 23.63 4.56 -7.18
CA PRO A 440 24.26 5.83 -7.39
C PRO A 440 23.26 6.95 -7.14
N ARG A 441 23.72 8.01 -6.51
CA ARG A 441 22.90 9.21 -6.22
C ARG A 441 23.28 10.40 -7.08
N LYS A 442 24.43 10.33 -7.75
CA LYS A 442 25.03 11.43 -8.51
C LYS A 442 25.28 11.05 -9.96
N ALA A 443 25.02 11.96 -10.87
CA ALA A 443 25.32 11.83 -12.30
C ALA A 443 26.69 12.45 -12.62
N ASP A 444 27.73 12.00 -11.92
CA ASP A 444 29.09 12.45 -12.11
C ASP A 444 29.87 11.62 -13.15
N SER A 445 31.08 12.00 -13.47
CA SER A 445 31.93 11.27 -14.41
C SER A 445 32.22 9.82 -13.97
N GLY A 446 32.31 9.59 -12.65
CA GLY A 446 32.53 8.26 -12.09
C GLY A 446 31.36 7.32 -12.33
N PHE A 447 30.14 7.85 -12.26
CA PHE A 447 28.91 7.11 -12.58
C PHE A 447 28.88 6.63 -14.04
N PHE A 448 29.29 7.49 -14.99
CA PHE A 448 29.26 7.20 -16.41
C PHE A 448 30.44 6.34 -16.89
N LEU A 449 31.56 6.41 -16.21
CA LEU A 449 32.81 5.73 -16.61
C LEU A 449 32.62 4.22 -16.76
N GLU A 450 33.24 3.62 -17.80
CA GLU A 450 33.23 2.20 -18.11
C GLU A 450 31.85 1.62 -18.49
N LYS A 451 30.77 2.43 -18.51
CA LYS A 451 29.45 1.95 -18.97
C LYS A 451 29.46 1.68 -20.46
N VAL A 452 28.75 0.61 -20.84
CA VAL A 452 28.56 0.24 -22.25
C VAL A 452 27.10 0.46 -22.62
N LEU A 453 26.85 1.34 -23.58
CA LEU A 453 25.53 1.59 -24.14
C LEU A 453 25.39 0.77 -25.43
N VAL A 454 24.26 0.09 -25.59
CA VAL A 454 23.98 -0.72 -26.80
C VAL A 454 22.68 -0.17 -27.40
N ASN A 455 22.75 0.43 -28.58
CA ASN A 455 21.56 0.98 -29.24
C ASN A 455 20.69 -0.12 -29.90
N ALA A 456 19.52 0.27 -30.39
CA ALA A 456 18.58 -0.64 -31.04
C ALA A 456 19.14 -1.37 -32.28
N ARG A 457 20.23 -0.88 -32.85
CA ARG A 457 20.94 -1.50 -33.98
C ARG A 457 22.04 -2.47 -33.53
N GLY A 458 22.24 -2.65 -32.21
CA GLY A 458 23.29 -3.49 -31.65
C GLY A 458 24.69 -2.83 -31.62
N GLU A 459 24.79 -1.55 -31.96
CA GLU A 459 26.05 -0.79 -31.90
C GLU A 459 26.39 -0.53 -30.44
N GLN A 460 27.62 -0.82 -30.05
CA GLN A 460 28.12 -0.65 -28.69
C GLN A 460 28.98 0.60 -28.58
N LEU A 461 28.72 1.40 -27.56
CA LEU A 461 29.55 2.55 -27.19
C LEU A 461 30.00 2.38 -25.74
N LYS A 462 31.30 2.20 -25.52
CA LYS A 462 31.90 2.24 -24.19
C LYS A 462 32.22 3.68 -23.82
N ILE A 463 31.77 4.11 -22.66
CA ILE A 463 32.05 5.45 -22.14
C ILE A 463 33.43 5.44 -21.48
N ASP A 464 34.41 6.02 -22.15
CA ASP A 464 35.76 6.26 -21.62
C ASP A 464 35.80 7.48 -20.72
N GLU A 465 36.95 7.77 -20.09
CA GLU A 465 37.16 8.91 -19.17
C GLU A 465 36.87 10.25 -19.84
N ARG A 466 37.26 10.41 -21.11
CA ARG A 466 37.02 11.65 -21.89
C ARG A 466 35.53 11.87 -22.13
N LEU A 467 34.81 10.83 -22.55
CA LEU A 467 33.41 10.92 -22.86
C LEU A 467 32.57 11.07 -21.56
N ALA A 468 32.96 10.41 -20.46
CA ALA A 468 32.35 10.56 -19.15
C ALA A 468 32.45 12.02 -18.64
N THR A 469 33.64 12.63 -18.75
CA THR A 469 33.86 14.04 -18.40
C THR A 469 33.05 14.98 -19.31
N LYS A 470 33.02 14.71 -20.62
CA LYS A 470 32.23 15.50 -21.57
C LYS A 470 30.74 15.44 -21.27
N LEU A 471 30.24 14.27 -20.88
CA LEU A 471 28.86 14.07 -20.51
C LEU A 471 28.50 14.78 -19.19
N GLN A 472 29.32 14.65 -18.15
CA GLN A 472 29.16 15.41 -16.91
C GLN A 472 29.10 16.92 -17.16
N ASN A 473 30.02 17.47 -17.97
CA ASN A 473 30.03 18.88 -18.33
C ASN A 473 28.77 19.31 -19.12
N ALA A 474 28.24 18.42 -19.98
CA ALA A 474 26.99 18.66 -20.70
C ALA A 474 25.81 18.73 -19.73
N PHE A 475 25.74 17.83 -18.73
CA PHE A 475 24.72 17.83 -17.71
C PHE A 475 24.73 19.11 -16.87
N ILE A 476 25.91 19.57 -16.42
CA ILE A 476 26.05 20.83 -15.68
C ILE A 476 25.62 22.03 -16.54
N ARG A 477 26.11 22.13 -17.79
CA ARG A 477 25.83 23.27 -18.68
C ARG A 477 24.35 23.41 -19.04
N ASN A 478 23.62 22.30 -19.14
CA ASN A 478 22.20 22.30 -19.45
C ASN A 478 21.34 22.38 -18.17
N GLY A 479 21.94 22.47 -16.98
CA GLY A 479 21.25 22.52 -15.70
C GLY A 479 20.58 21.20 -15.31
N TYR A 480 21.01 20.09 -15.92
CA TYR A 480 20.47 18.76 -15.60
C TYR A 480 20.96 18.22 -14.27
N THR A 481 22.09 18.74 -13.78
CA THR A 481 22.61 18.47 -12.43
C THR A 481 22.90 19.79 -11.71
N ASP A 482 22.80 19.74 -10.37
CA ASP A 482 23.31 20.80 -9.49
C ASP A 482 24.84 20.72 -9.30
N ASP A 483 25.39 21.59 -8.43
CA ASP A 483 26.83 21.65 -8.12
C ASP A 483 27.33 20.37 -7.42
N ASP A 484 26.44 19.58 -6.81
CA ASP A 484 26.73 18.31 -6.17
C ASP A 484 26.47 17.08 -7.08
N TYR A 485 26.17 17.32 -8.35
CA TYR A 485 25.84 16.32 -9.38
C TYR A 485 24.52 15.58 -9.16
N ASN A 486 23.61 16.08 -8.31
CA ASN A 486 22.28 15.53 -8.18
C ASN A 486 21.43 15.97 -9.38
N LEU A 487 20.53 15.07 -9.85
CA LEU A 487 19.62 15.40 -10.96
C LEU A 487 18.60 16.45 -10.54
N THR A 488 18.36 17.43 -11.43
CA THR A 488 17.41 18.53 -11.21
C THR A 488 16.09 18.32 -11.93
N ASP A 489 15.08 19.14 -11.61
CA ASP A 489 13.80 19.15 -12.33
C ASP A 489 13.95 19.46 -13.82
N VAL A 490 14.96 20.23 -14.19
CA VAL A 490 15.26 20.56 -15.59
C VAL A 490 15.59 19.29 -16.40
N TYR A 491 16.29 18.33 -15.81
CA TYR A 491 16.56 17.04 -16.44
C TYR A 491 15.28 16.28 -16.73
N PHE A 492 14.42 16.13 -15.73
CA PHE A 492 13.17 15.38 -15.86
C PHE A 492 12.24 15.99 -16.91
N THR A 493 12.07 17.31 -16.88
CA THR A 493 11.30 18.04 -17.88
C THR A 493 11.87 17.84 -19.29
N ALA A 494 13.21 17.94 -19.45
CA ALA A 494 13.85 17.73 -20.75
C ALA A 494 13.69 16.30 -21.30
N VAL A 495 13.61 15.29 -20.42
CA VAL A 495 13.33 13.90 -20.81
C VAL A 495 11.86 13.75 -21.24
N GLU A 496 10.92 14.30 -20.47
CA GLU A 496 9.48 14.25 -20.77
C GLU A 496 9.15 14.94 -22.09
N GLU A 497 9.73 16.13 -22.32
CA GLU A 497 9.54 16.92 -23.53
C GLU A 497 10.39 16.43 -24.72
N GLN A 498 11.22 15.40 -24.54
CA GLN A 498 12.17 14.88 -25.52
C GLN A 498 13.15 15.96 -26.06
N THR A 499 13.51 16.92 -25.21
CA THR A 499 14.38 18.06 -25.54
C THR A 499 15.78 17.93 -24.97
N ILE A 500 16.15 16.75 -24.46
CA ILE A 500 17.46 16.51 -23.84
C ILE A 500 18.62 16.79 -24.80
N LYS A 501 19.61 17.55 -24.36
CA LYS A 501 20.79 17.91 -25.15
C LYS A 501 21.99 17.10 -24.68
N LEU A 502 22.54 16.31 -25.59
CA LEU A 502 23.67 15.43 -25.34
C LEU A 502 24.84 15.74 -26.27
N PRO A 503 26.08 15.35 -25.93
CA PRO A 503 27.19 15.32 -26.88
C PRO A 503 26.85 14.48 -28.12
N ASP A 504 27.36 14.95 -29.29
CA ASP A 504 27.03 14.31 -30.59
C ASP A 504 27.30 12.82 -30.63
N GLU A 505 28.32 12.33 -29.95
CA GLU A 505 28.71 10.92 -29.86
C GLU A 505 27.65 10.06 -29.15
N LEU A 506 26.80 10.67 -28.32
CA LEU A 506 25.80 9.98 -27.50
C LEU A 506 24.38 10.08 -28.06
N ILE A 507 24.16 10.88 -29.10
CA ILE A 507 22.81 11.06 -29.69
C ILE A 507 22.21 9.72 -30.16
N ALA A 508 23.02 8.87 -30.80
CA ALA A 508 22.58 7.55 -31.27
C ALA A 508 22.27 6.56 -30.11
N HIS A 509 22.67 6.88 -28.88
CA HIS A 509 22.51 6.08 -27.67
C HIS A 509 21.71 6.82 -26.61
N GLN A 510 20.93 7.83 -27.00
CA GLN A 510 20.19 8.69 -26.07
C GLN A 510 19.23 7.90 -25.19
N GLU A 511 18.47 6.98 -25.75
CA GLU A 511 17.51 6.16 -25.01
C GLU A 511 18.20 5.31 -23.94
N GLN A 512 19.32 4.66 -24.28
CA GLN A 512 20.08 3.83 -23.37
C GLN A 512 20.77 4.65 -22.28
N LEU A 513 21.17 5.87 -22.60
CA LEU A 513 21.71 6.81 -21.62
C LEU A 513 20.61 7.26 -20.63
N ILE A 514 19.42 7.57 -21.12
CA ILE A 514 18.27 7.91 -20.27
C ILE A 514 17.95 6.76 -19.33
N GLU A 515 17.90 5.52 -19.86
CA GLU A 515 17.68 4.33 -19.03
C GLU A 515 18.81 4.13 -18.00
N LEU A 516 20.05 4.37 -18.36
CA LEU A 516 21.17 4.35 -17.42
C LEU A 516 20.98 5.39 -16.31
N VAL A 517 20.64 6.64 -16.65
CA VAL A 517 20.44 7.71 -15.67
C VAL A 517 19.22 7.47 -14.78
N LYS A 518 18.18 6.78 -15.25
CA LYS A 518 17.06 6.33 -14.40
C LYS A 518 17.47 5.39 -13.25
N THR A 519 18.66 4.81 -13.33
CA THR A 519 19.19 4.00 -12.20
C THR A 519 19.67 4.86 -11.02
N ILE A 520 19.81 6.17 -11.21
CA ILE A 520 20.16 7.10 -10.15
C ILE A 520 18.93 7.32 -9.26
N TYR A 521 19.13 7.17 -7.94
CA TYR A 521 18.05 7.44 -6.99
C TYR A 521 17.96 8.94 -6.69
N VAL A 522 16.78 9.51 -6.90
CA VAL A 522 16.46 10.91 -6.56
C VAL A 522 15.33 10.90 -5.53
N GLU A 523 15.63 11.43 -4.35
CA GLU A 523 14.65 11.49 -3.25
C GLU A 523 13.46 12.38 -3.64
N GLY A 524 12.24 11.88 -3.36
CA GLY A 524 11.00 12.62 -3.63
C GLY A 524 10.51 12.61 -5.09
N LYS A 525 11.22 11.97 -6.01
CA LYS A 525 10.82 11.84 -7.43
C LYS A 525 10.21 10.48 -7.79
N SER A 526 9.96 9.62 -6.81
CA SER A 526 9.32 8.34 -7.06
C SER A 526 7.80 8.48 -6.99
N ASP A 527 7.11 8.38 -8.11
CA ASP A 527 5.65 8.31 -8.22
C ASP A 527 5.08 6.90 -7.89
N MET A 528 5.84 6.09 -7.14
CA MET A 528 5.42 4.72 -6.80
C MET A 528 4.16 4.70 -5.95
N THR A 529 3.91 5.76 -5.19
CA THR A 529 2.70 5.91 -4.37
C THR A 529 1.97 7.18 -4.74
N ASN A 530 0.63 7.12 -4.76
CA ASN A 530 -0.21 8.29 -4.89
C ASN A 530 -1.32 8.29 -3.84
N ASP A 531 -1.77 9.48 -3.49
CA ASP A 531 -2.94 9.66 -2.64
C ASP A 531 -4.21 9.36 -3.45
N ASP A 532 -4.93 8.30 -3.09
CA ASP A 532 -6.16 7.87 -3.77
C ASP A 532 -7.32 8.84 -3.54
N ARG A 533 -7.21 9.70 -2.52
CA ARG A 533 -8.21 10.74 -2.22
C ARG A 533 -7.95 12.06 -2.95
N LYS A 534 -6.80 12.20 -3.63
CA LYS A 534 -6.46 13.42 -4.34
C LYS A 534 -7.36 13.60 -5.56
N ASN A 535 -8.08 14.71 -5.60
CA ASN A 535 -8.96 15.03 -6.73
C ASN A 535 -8.15 15.31 -8.00
N THR A 536 -8.61 14.75 -9.12
CA THR A 536 -8.18 15.21 -10.44
C THR A 536 -9.00 16.44 -10.78
N ILE A 537 -8.38 17.61 -10.77
CA ILE A 537 -9.05 18.85 -11.16
C ILE A 537 -9.18 18.84 -12.68
N PRO A 538 -10.42 18.87 -13.23
CA PRO A 538 -10.59 18.91 -14.66
C PRO A 538 -9.96 20.18 -15.24
N SER A 539 -9.27 20.05 -16.37
CA SER A 539 -8.75 21.22 -17.09
C SER A 539 -9.90 22.10 -17.55
N ILE A 540 -10.05 23.24 -16.91
CA ILE A 540 -11.08 24.22 -17.25
C ILE A 540 -10.58 25.03 -18.44
N THR A 541 -11.18 24.81 -19.62
CA THR A 541 -10.89 25.64 -20.79
C THR A 541 -11.47 27.03 -20.57
N VAL A 542 -10.67 28.03 -20.85
CA VAL A 542 -11.10 29.44 -20.72
C VAL A 542 -12.25 29.70 -21.67
N ASN A 543 -13.39 30.15 -21.14
CA ASN A 543 -14.56 30.51 -21.92
C ASN A 543 -14.21 31.62 -22.93
N SER A 544 -14.78 31.56 -24.14
CA SER A 544 -14.58 32.58 -25.18
C SER A 544 -14.90 34.00 -24.74
N ASN A 545 -15.80 34.15 -23.77
CA ASN A 545 -16.13 35.46 -23.16
C ASN A 545 -14.93 36.09 -22.41
N PHE A 546 -13.95 35.29 -21.96
CA PHE A 546 -12.72 35.79 -21.32
C PHE A 546 -11.91 36.69 -22.26
N HIS A 547 -11.98 36.46 -23.57
CA HIS A 547 -11.27 37.25 -24.57
C HIS A 547 -12.03 38.51 -25.02
N LYS A 548 -13.27 38.69 -24.58
CA LYS A 548 -14.06 39.88 -24.91
C LYS A 548 -13.49 41.15 -24.26
N LYS A 549 -13.56 42.26 -24.99
CA LYS A 549 -12.99 43.54 -24.56
C LYS A 549 -13.62 44.01 -23.24
N GLU A 550 -14.92 43.86 -23.09
CA GLU A 550 -15.67 44.25 -21.90
C GLU A 550 -15.24 43.50 -20.65
N PHE A 551 -14.97 42.19 -20.79
CA PHE A 551 -14.45 41.39 -19.69
C PHE A 551 -13.01 41.78 -19.34
N LYS A 552 -12.14 42.00 -20.33
CA LYS A 552 -10.76 42.42 -20.11
C LYS A 552 -10.70 43.80 -19.42
N GLU A 553 -11.58 44.74 -19.79
CA GLU A 553 -11.69 46.05 -19.15
C GLU A 553 -12.15 45.91 -17.71
N LEU A 554 -13.18 45.11 -17.44
CA LEU A 554 -13.63 44.81 -16.09
C LEU A 554 -12.51 44.19 -15.27
N TRP A 555 -11.87 43.12 -15.80
CA TRP A 555 -10.82 42.40 -15.13
C TRP A 555 -9.61 43.30 -14.79
N SER A 556 -9.21 44.19 -15.68
CA SER A 556 -8.12 45.13 -15.45
C SER A 556 -8.42 46.10 -14.29
N ARG A 557 -9.69 46.37 -14.01
CA ARG A 557 -10.13 47.26 -12.89
C ARG A 557 -10.14 46.52 -11.57
N ILE A 558 -10.55 45.26 -11.55
CA ILE A 558 -10.71 44.47 -10.32
C ILE A 558 -9.49 43.61 -9.98
N ASN A 559 -8.69 43.23 -10.96
CA ASN A 559 -7.45 42.44 -10.78
C ASN A 559 -6.28 43.35 -10.33
N LYS A 560 -6.50 44.05 -9.22
CA LYS A 560 -5.46 44.89 -8.61
C LYS A 560 -5.26 44.45 -7.17
N ARG A 561 -4.00 44.48 -6.75
CA ARG A 561 -3.66 44.21 -5.36
C ARG A 561 -4.24 45.34 -4.50
N SER A 562 -5.20 45.01 -3.64
CA SER A 562 -5.80 45.97 -2.71
C SER A 562 -5.14 45.84 -1.35
N VAL A 563 -4.88 46.98 -0.71
CA VAL A 563 -4.43 47.03 0.69
C VAL A 563 -5.61 47.63 1.49
N TYR A 564 -5.98 46.94 2.55
CA TYR A 564 -6.97 47.43 3.49
C TYR A 564 -6.44 47.39 4.91
N THR A 565 -6.88 48.30 5.73
CA THR A 565 -6.54 48.35 7.14
C THR A 565 -7.62 47.64 7.94
N VAL A 566 -7.21 46.63 8.71
CA VAL A 566 -8.12 45.92 9.60
C VAL A 566 -8.00 46.56 10.99
N GLN A 567 -9.10 47.00 11.54
CA GLN A 567 -9.19 47.37 12.95
C GLN A 567 -9.82 46.19 13.69
N PHE A 568 -9.17 45.74 14.73
CA PHE A 568 -9.62 44.64 15.56
C PHE A 568 -9.41 44.97 17.04
N ASP A 569 -10.26 44.40 17.88
CA ASP A 569 -10.11 44.47 19.32
C ASP A 569 -9.00 43.49 19.76
N SER A 570 -7.96 44.02 20.39
CA SER A 570 -6.79 43.22 20.81
C SER A 570 -7.14 42.20 21.89
N GLU A 571 -8.12 42.50 22.78
CA GLU A 571 -8.56 41.56 23.80
C GLU A 571 -9.37 40.41 23.18
N GLU A 572 -10.20 40.72 22.22
CA GLU A 572 -10.97 39.72 21.48
C GLU A 572 -10.02 38.82 20.64
N LEU A 573 -8.99 39.40 20.02
CA LEU A 573 -7.97 38.64 19.29
C LEU A 573 -7.23 37.67 20.21
N VAL A 574 -6.77 38.12 21.38
CA VAL A 574 -6.10 37.30 22.39
C VAL A 574 -7.02 36.17 22.85
N ARG A 575 -8.28 36.50 23.18
CA ARG A 575 -9.26 35.50 23.60
C ARG A 575 -9.48 34.40 22.53
N LYS A 576 -9.67 34.81 21.25
CA LYS A 576 -9.86 33.89 20.14
C LYS A 576 -8.59 33.07 19.86
N SER A 577 -7.41 33.67 20.01
CA SER A 577 -6.13 32.96 19.86
C SER A 577 -5.94 31.90 20.95
N ILE A 578 -6.27 32.23 22.20
CA ILE A 578 -6.25 31.24 23.31
C ILE A 578 -7.22 30.09 23.01
N MET A 579 -8.46 30.39 22.60
CA MET A 579 -9.42 29.35 22.24
C MET A 579 -8.93 28.48 21.07
N ALA A 580 -8.31 29.07 20.07
CA ALA A 580 -7.76 28.34 18.93
C ALA A 580 -6.57 27.45 19.33
N ILE A 581 -5.72 27.92 20.24
CA ILE A 581 -4.62 27.14 20.82
C ILE A 581 -5.17 25.99 21.64
N ASP A 582 -6.13 26.24 22.52
CA ASP A 582 -6.76 25.20 23.36
C ASP A 582 -7.46 24.13 22.51
N MET A 583 -8.07 24.52 21.38
CA MET A 583 -8.69 23.58 20.44
C MET A 583 -7.67 22.78 19.60
N SER A 584 -6.48 23.35 19.35
CA SER A 584 -5.45 22.75 18.52
C SER A 584 -4.33 22.08 19.32
N LEU A 585 -4.27 22.33 20.64
CA LEU A 585 -3.27 21.73 21.52
C LEU A 585 -3.64 20.29 21.82
N ASP A 586 -3.06 19.37 21.11
CA ASP A 586 -3.15 17.95 21.41
C ASP A 586 -2.24 17.64 22.61
N VAL A 587 -2.83 17.62 23.80
CA VAL A 587 -2.13 17.17 25.01
C VAL A 587 -2.33 15.67 25.12
N PRO A 588 -1.30 14.86 24.80
CA PRO A 588 -1.43 13.41 24.92
C PRO A 588 -1.79 13.05 26.36
N SER A 589 -2.84 12.27 26.54
CA SER A 589 -3.21 11.75 27.86
C SER A 589 -2.08 10.86 28.37
N ILE A 590 -1.38 11.32 29.41
CA ILE A 590 -0.39 10.51 30.09
C ILE A 590 -1.16 9.40 30.82
N ARG A 591 -1.09 8.18 30.30
CA ARG A 591 -1.54 6.99 31.01
C ARG A 591 -0.37 6.47 31.86
N TYR A 592 -0.54 6.48 33.15
CA TYR A 592 0.37 5.77 34.05
C TYR A 592 -0.40 4.65 34.74
N SER A 593 0.24 3.51 34.83
CA SER A 593 -0.25 2.41 35.68
C SER A 593 0.63 2.35 36.92
N ILE A 594 0.00 2.33 38.08
CA ILE A 594 0.70 2.08 39.34
C ILE A 594 0.62 0.58 39.60
N LYS A 595 1.78 -0.07 39.54
CA LYS A 595 1.91 -1.47 39.96
C LYS A 595 2.59 -1.48 41.35
N HIS A 596 2.09 -2.26 42.26
CA HIS A 596 2.74 -2.50 43.56
C HIS A 596 3.62 -3.76 43.42
N GLY A 597 4.89 -3.63 43.75
CA GLY A 597 5.85 -4.73 43.85
C GLY A 597 6.80 -4.51 45.01
N GLU A 598 7.48 -5.55 45.48
CA GLU A 598 8.48 -5.43 46.50
C GLU A 598 9.82 -4.99 45.93
N MET A 599 10.55 -4.11 46.63
CA MET A 599 11.78 -3.48 46.13
C MET A 599 12.93 -4.48 45.89
N ASN A 600 12.85 -5.67 46.47
CA ASN A 600 13.76 -6.78 46.29
C ASN A 600 13.57 -7.56 44.98
N GLU A 601 12.51 -7.27 44.23
CA GLU A 601 12.26 -7.84 42.89
C GLU A 601 12.90 -7.02 41.75
N ILE A 602 13.55 -5.90 42.07
CA ILE A 602 14.17 -4.99 41.12
C ILE A 602 15.63 -5.35 40.92
N GLU A 603 15.97 -5.91 39.78
CA GLU A 603 17.34 -6.36 39.47
C GLU A 603 18.22 -5.28 38.82
N SER A 604 17.63 -4.20 38.26
CA SER A 604 18.41 -3.14 37.62
C SER A 604 17.75 -1.76 37.69
N ARG A 605 18.59 -0.71 37.61
CA ARG A 605 18.17 0.68 37.59
C ARG A 605 17.40 1.06 36.29
N GLU A 606 17.56 0.27 35.25
CA GLU A 606 16.86 0.43 33.99
C GLU A 606 15.41 -0.09 34.04
N GLN A 607 15.15 -1.15 34.79
CA GLN A 607 13.80 -1.62 35.08
C GLN A 607 12.97 -0.58 35.84
N LEU A 608 13.60 0.17 36.75
CA LEU A 608 12.96 1.32 37.42
C LEU A 608 12.56 2.45 36.44
N LYS A 609 13.37 2.69 35.41
CA LYS A 609 13.11 3.75 34.42
C LYS A 609 12.06 3.35 33.40
N GLN A 610 11.94 2.07 33.10
CA GLN A 610 10.98 1.53 32.13
C GLN A 610 9.62 1.22 32.77
N GLY A 611 9.50 1.31 34.08
CA GLY A 611 8.26 1.03 34.83
C GLY A 611 7.84 -0.45 34.79
N GLU A 612 8.77 -1.35 34.46
CA GLU A 612 8.48 -2.78 34.33
C GLU A 612 8.47 -3.56 35.64
N ALA A 613 8.82 -2.91 36.78
CA ALA A 613 8.97 -3.56 38.06
C ALA A 613 8.14 -2.92 39.21
N PHE A 614 6.95 -2.40 38.93
CA PHE A 614 6.03 -1.93 39.96
C PHE A 614 4.61 -2.31 39.66
#